data_137a74161a984a8d266b7a08ae49da95
#
_entry.id   137a74161a984a8d266b7a08ae49da95
#
_cell.length_a   1.000
_cell.length_b   1.000
_cell.length_c   1.000
_cell.angle_alpha   90.00
_cell.angle_beta   90.00
_cell.angle_gamma   90.00
#
_symmetry.space_group_name_H-M   'P 1'
#
loop_
_entity.id
_entity.type
_entity.pdbx_description
1 polymer ?
#
loop_
_entity_poly.entity_id
_entity_poly.type
_entity_poly.pdbx_seq_one_letter_code
_entity_poly.pdbx_strand_id
1 'polypeptide(L)'
;MMKKKIIGLLLFPLTVLLAFFLVQEATIHATEHADVITKMYFTDKDGNELPTQDIRQWQQFRINVDFNLHNNEVKAGDTTVLQLPDVVAFPSGVAFDLLDKDGNVVAKTTIDPTTKKVTVTYEPYVETHSDVKGTLYFYVRMNHDVITTPQEVPVEIAVNGKLIPVGNINFQGIGQPWKSDLSKVGWQDSAEPTIGHYYIAVNRSGKAMPQGKIVDTLGNPGVVYIKDSFQIHKGIWVFRNGDWNLDNAVNITDQAKVIFENNSFSIQLPDLADYEGVGISYKVQLPSAPNDGDKFLNSATLTTSNNIEVTHNSGYTFYQGGGKAEGHVFKLQIKKVSEDGSVLKGAKFDVIRDRSGGVVAQVETDENGIAEIENLLKDNYTIKETQAPNGYELTESVHVTPADFDSTLKLATKLIVNKKITTTTTVAPTTTTTTTPATTVTTAEATTTPATTVTTAEATTTPATTVTTAEATTTPATTVTTAEATTTPATTVAATTTTVEPTTTAAATTTTVAPTTSATTTAATTVNVPGTTTGVTPPPAGGKKGKSLP
;
A
#
# COMPACT_ATOMS: atom_id res chain seq x y z
N MET A 1 75.23 31.55 -0.38
CA MET A 1 75.24 30.68 0.82
C MET A 1 73.87 30.17 1.10
N MET A 2 73.77 28.93 1.46
CA MET A 2 72.59 28.17 1.93
C MET A 2 71.49 27.84 0.91
N LYS A 3 71.69 26.72 0.24
CA LYS A 3 70.62 25.83 -0.18
C LYS A 3 70.58 24.68 0.82
N LYS A 4 69.42 24.38 1.37
CA LYS A 4 68.99 23.04 1.80
C LYS A 4 67.61 23.10 2.48
N LYS A 5 66.83 22.05 2.19
CA LYS A 5 65.65 21.55 2.85
C LYS A 5 64.33 22.13 2.39
N ILE A 6 63.79 21.58 1.32
CA ILE A 6 62.39 21.33 1.09
C ILE A 6 62.32 19.99 0.33
N ILE A 7 62.42 18.89 1.02
CA ILE A 7 62.02 17.54 0.55
C ILE A 7 61.45 16.86 1.83
N GLY A 8 60.21 16.87 2.01
CA GLY A 8 59.59 16.20 3.15
C GLY A 8 58.12 16.53 3.38
N LEU A 9 57.44 17.15 2.44
CA LEU A 9 56.04 17.53 2.68
C LEU A 9 55.12 17.24 1.44
N LEU A 10 55.38 16.16 0.70
CA LEU A 10 54.60 15.83 -0.47
C LEU A 10 54.12 14.35 -0.52
N LEU A 11 54.28 13.63 0.60
CA LEU A 11 53.85 12.22 0.68
C LEU A 11 52.64 11.98 1.57
N PHE A 12 52.12 13.00 2.26
CA PHE A 12 50.99 12.84 3.17
C PHE A 12 49.59 13.15 2.60
N PRO A 13 49.41 13.87 1.50
CA PRO A 13 48.08 14.05 0.91
C PRO A 13 47.66 12.93 -0.05
N LEU A 14 48.61 12.10 -0.54
CA LEU A 14 48.24 11.07 -1.52
C LEU A 14 47.59 9.82 -0.90
N THR A 15 47.95 9.50 0.35
CA THR A 15 47.33 8.36 1.07
C THR A 15 45.94 8.67 1.62
N VAL A 16 45.65 9.94 1.92
CA VAL A 16 44.30 10.36 2.36
C VAL A 16 43.35 10.47 1.16
N LEU A 17 43.87 10.84 -0.02
CA LEU A 17 43.07 10.90 -1.23
C LEU A 17 42.68 9.51 -1.76
N LEU A 18 43.55 8.50 -1.52
CA LEU A 18 43.28 7.12 -1.95
C LEU A 18 42.27 6.40 -1.03
N ALA A 19 42.12 6.87 0.21
CA ALA A 19 41.12 6.34 1.13
C ALA A 19 39.70 6.87 0.87
N PHE A 20 39.56 7.97 0.13
CA PHE A 20 38.26 8.55 -0.22
C PHE A 20 37.65 7.90 -1.49
N PHE A 21 38.40 7.07 -2.23
CA PHE A 21 37.92 6.43 -3.45
C PHE A 21 37.48 4.97 -3.28
N LEU A 22 37.36 4.45 -2.05
CA LEU A 22 36.94 3.08 -1.78
C LEU A 22 35.67 2.95 -0.93
N VAL A 23 34.97 4.05 -0.69
CA VAL A 23 33.55 3.95 -0.37
C VAL A 23 32.80 3.98 -1.69
N GLN A 24 32.78 2.87 -2.34
CA GLN A 24 31.78 2.61 -3.34
C GLN A 24 30.46 2.53 -2.56
N GLU A 25 29.77 3.66 -2.48
CA GLU A 25 28.37 3.63 -2.08
C GLU A 25 27.70 2.68 -3.07
N ALA A 26 27.38 1.52 -2.57
CA ALA A 26 26.47 0.64 -3.27
C ALA A 26 25.18 1.44 -3.38
N THR A 27 24.95 2.04 -4.52
CA THR A 27 23.66 2.61 -4.84
C THR A 27 22.68 1.47 -4.78
N ILE A 28 22.06 1.33 -3.63
CA ILE A 28 20.95 0.40 -3.46
C ILE A 28 19.87 0.97 -4.36
N HIS A 29 19.77 0.40 -5.55
CA HIS A 29 18.68 0.74 -6.44
C HIS A 29 17.41 0.22 -5.78
N ALA A 30 16.52 1.13 -5.44
CA ALA A 30 15.20 0.80 -4.97
C ALA A 30 14.50 -0.06 -6.02
N THR A 31 14.00 -1.22 -5.61
CA THR A 31 13.26 -2.14 -6.48
C THR A 31 11.80 -1.70 -6.56
N GLU A 32 11.24 -1.73 -7.76
CA GLU A 32 9.81 -1.50 -7.94
C GLU A 32 9.05 -2.83 -7.90
N HIS A 33 8.14 -2.97 -6.94
CA HIS A 33 7.29 -4.15 -6.75
C HIS A 33 5.89 -3.89 -7.29
N ALA A 34 5.51 -4.62 -8.34
CA ALA A 34 4.19 -4.50 -8.98
C ALA A 34 3.22 -5.62 -8.58
N ASP A 35 3.74 -6.76 -8.23
CA ASP A 35 3.00 -7.99 -7.94
C ASP A 35 2.44 -8.05 -6.51
N VAL A 36 2.69 -7.00 -5.73
CA VAL A 36 2.17 -6.86 -4.37
C VAL A 36 0.71 -6.38 -4.34
N ILE A 37 0.19 -5.84 -5.44
CA ILE A 37 -1.18 -5.35 -5.51
C ILE A 37 -2.14 -6.51 -5.72
N THR A 38 -3.08 -6.66 -4.80
CA THR A 38 -4.05 -7.78 -4.81
C THR A 38 -5.42 -7.38 -5.35
N LYS A 39 -5.82 -6.12 -5.20
CA LYS A 39 -7.12 -5.62 -5.65
C LYS A 39 -7.12 -4.10 -5.79
N MET A 40 -7.89 -3.60 -6.74
CA MET A 40 -8.26 -2.19 -6.86
C MET A 40 -9.78 -2.07 -7.05
N TYR A 41 -10.38 -1.00 -6.48
CA TYR A 41 -11.83 -0.78 -6.57
C TYR A 41 -12.21 0.66 -6.22
N PHE A 42 -13.40 1.08 -6.64
CA PHE A 42 -13.94 2.40 -6.33
C PHE A 42 -14.75 2.42 -5.05
N THR A 43 -14.69 3.55 -4.34
CA THR A 43 -15.67 3.91 -3.31
C THR A 43 -16.04 5.38 -3.43
N ASP A 44 -17.09 5.79 -2.73
CA ASP A 44 -17.40 7.20 -2.56
C ASP A 44 -16.34 7.88 -1.66
N LYS A 45 -16.52 9.17 -1.46
CA LYS A 45 -15.62 9.98 -0.62
C LYS A 45 -15.59 9.53 0.86
N ASP A 46 -16.59 8.78 1.31
CA ASP A 46 -16.71 8.30 2.68
C ASP A 46 -16.25 6.84 2.84
N GLY A 47 -15.86 6.21 1.73
CA GLY A 47 -15.35 4.84 1.68
C GLY A 47 -16.42 3.78 1.49
N ASN A 48 -17.67 4.15 1.22
CA ASN A 48 -18.72 3.21 0.90
C ASN A 48 -18.71 2.83 -0.59
N GLU A 49 -19.25 1.68 -0.93
CA GLU A 49 -19.40 1.28 -2.33
C GLU A 49 -20.17 2.35 -3.12
N LEU A 50 -19.73 2.64 -4.32
CA LEU A 50 -20.42 3.59 -5.19
C LEU A 50 -21.78 3.02 -5.60
N PRO A 51 -22.87 3.65 -5.19
CA PRO A 51 -24.20 3.06 -5.37
C PRO A 51 -24.62 2.94 -6.82
N THR A 52 -24.13 3.79 -7.71
CA THR A 52 -24.51 3.81 -9.13
C THR A 52 -23.34 4.00 -10.09
N GLN A 53 -22.14 4.21 -9.61
CA GLN A 53 -20.96 4.61 -10.40
C GLN A 53 -21.19 5.86 -11.27
N ASP A 54 -22.29 6.57 -11.09
CA ASP A 54 -22.61 7.81 -11.81
C ASP A 54 -21.79 8.95 -11.24
N ILE A 55 -20.82 9.41 -11.99
CA ILE A 55 -19.90 10.48 -11.57
C ILE A 55 -20.15 11.72 -12.43
N ARG A 56 -20.36 12.86 -11.76
CA ARG A 56 -20.53 14.17 -12.39
C ARG A 56 -19.20 14.89 -12.52
N GLN A 57 -19.18 15.91 -13.36
CA GLN A 57 -18.06 16.86 -13.42
C GLN A 57 -17.72 17.39 -12.02
N TRP A 58 -16.44 17.46 -11.67
CA TRP A 58 -15.89 17.89 -10.38
C TRP A 58 -16.17 16.95 -9.19
N GLN A 59 -17.01 15.94 -9.32
CA GLN A 59 -17.26 14.99 -8.24
C GLN A 59 -16.00 14.16 -7.97
N GLN A 60 -15.59 14.10 -6.72
CA GLN A 60 -14.48 13.29 -6.26
C GLN A 60 -14.98 11.92 -5.78
N PHE A 61 -14.14 10.91 -5.99
CA PHE A 61 -14.33 9.54 -5.52
C PHE A 61 -12.97 8.92 -5.18
N ARG A 62 -12.97 7.81 -4.45
CA ARG A 62 -11.75 7.11 -4.07
C ARG A 62 -11.44 5.98 -5.02
N ILE A 63 -10.15 5.79 -5.29
CA ILE A 63 -9.58 4.51 -5.71
C ILE A 63 -8.92 3.90 -4.48
N ASN A 64 -9.32 2.68 -4.16
CA ASN A 64 -8.75 1.89 -3.09
C ASN A 64 -7.85 0.83 -3.70
N VAL A 65 -6.76 0.52 -3.00
CA VAL A 65 -5.73 -0.42 -3.43
C VAL A 65 -5.37 -1.32 -2.27
N ASP A 66 -5.70 -2.59 -2.37
CA ASP A 66 -5.29 -3.61 -1.41
C ASP A 66 -3.94 -4.19 -1.84
N PHE A 67 -3.04 -4.37 -0.90
CA PHE A 67 -1.71 -4.91 -1.15
C PHE A 67 -1.30 -5.96 -0.12
N ASN A 68 -0.38 -6.85 -0.52
CA ASN A 68 0.21 -7.88 0.32
C ASN A 68 1.67 -8.10 -0.11
N LEU A 69 2.60 -7.78 0.77
CA LEU A 69 4.02 -7.85 0.47
C LEU A 69 4.55 -9.28 0.57
N HIS A 70 5.47 -9.62 -0.31
CA HIS A 70 6.18 -10.89 -0.24
C HIS A 70 7.21 -10.84 0.88
N ASN A 71 7.10 -11.78 1.82
CA ASN A 71 7.97 -11.86 2.98
C ASN A 71 9.45 -11.92 2.59
N ASN A 72 10.25 -11.07 3.23
CA ASN A 72 11.70 -10.99 3.07
C ASN A 72 12.20 -10.56 1.67
N GLU A 73 11.32 -10.13 0.76
CA GLU A 73 11.70 -9.68 -0.58
C GLU A 73 11.73 -8.16 -0.68
N VAL A 74 10.72 -7.51 -0.11
CA VAL A 74 10.61 -6.05 -0.09
C VAL A 74 11.53 -5.46 0.97
N LYS A 75 12.22 -4.38 0.63
CA LYS A 75 13.19 -3.69 1.46
C LYS A 75 12.80 -2.26 1.73
N ALA A 76 13.41 -1.68 2.75
CA ALA A 76 13.32 -0.24 2.99
C ALA A 76 13.86 0.53 1.78
N GLY A 77 13.06 1.49 1.30
CA GLY A 77 13.36 2.28 0.11
C GLY A 77 12.83 1.70 -1.20
N ASP A 78 12.42 0.43 -1.23
CA ASP A 78 11.72 -0.13 -2.39
C ASP A 78 10.37 0.56 -2.59
N THR A 79 9.83 0.46 -3.81
CA THR A 79 8.65 1.22 -4.18
C THR A 79 7.58 0.37 -4.88
N THR A 80 6.36 0.87 -4.85
CA THR A 80 5.29 0.47 -5.77
C THR A 80 4.73 1.74 -6.41
N VAL A 81 4.73 1.80 -7.73
CA VAL A 81 4.31 2.98 -8.49
C VAL A 81 3.02 2.68 -9.25
N LEU A 82 2.00 3.49 -8.98
CA LEU A 82 0.71 3.43 -9.65
C LEU A 82 0.62 4.58 -10.65
N GLN A 83 0.52 4.29 -11.93
CA GLN A 83 0.36 5.28 -13.00
C GLN A 83 -1.11 5.34 -13.44
N LEU A 84 -1.75 6.48 -13.19
CA LEU A 84 -3.14 6.69 -13.55
C LEU A 84 -3.30 7.00 -15.04
N PRO A 85 -4.44 6.58 -15.65
CA PRO A 85 -4.78 6.92 -17.03
C PRO A 85 -5.21 8.38 -17.17
N ASP A 86 -5.20 8.90 -18.40
CA ASP A 86 -5.56 10.29 -18.68
C ASP A 86 -7.01 10.65 -18.38
N VAL A 87 -7.87 9.66 -18.34
CA VAL A 87 -9.31 9.84 -18.09
C VAL A 87 -9.63 10.28 -16.66
N VAL A 88 -8.70 10.14 -15.72
CA VAL A 88 -8.83 10.62 -14.34
C VAL A 88 -7.74 11.63 -14.00
N ALA A 89 -7.99 12.43 -12.97
CA ALA A 89 -7.08 13.45 -12.48
C ALA A 89 -7.10 13.51 -10.95
N PHE A 90 -5.97 13.84 -10.34
CA PHE A 90 -5.90 14.12 -8.91
C PHE A 90 -6.44 15.52 -8.61
N PRO A 91 -7.28 15.68 -7.59
CA PRO A 91 -7.68 16.99 -7.10
C PRO A 91 -6.58 17.65 -6.24
N SER A 92 -5.67 16.85 -5.69
CA SER A 92 -4.61 17.26 -4.77
C SER A 92 -3.44 16.30 -4.82
N GLY A 93 -2.23 16.79 -4.53
CA GLY A 93 -0.99 16.03 -4.41
C GLY A 93 -0.50 15.84 -2.97
N VAL A 94 -1.37 16.01 -1.98
CA VAL A 94 -0.98 15.89 -0.57
C VAL A 94 -0.55 14.46 -0.24
N ALA A 95 0.67 14.33 0.27
CA ALA A 95 1.26 13.06 0.66
C ALA A 95 0.64 12.53 1.96
N PHE A 96 0.78 11.22 2.20
CA PHE A 96 0.30 10.57 3.43
C PHE A 96 1.12 9.33 3.76
N ASP A 97 1.12 8.95 5.04
CA ASP A 97 1.80 7.76 5.52
C ASP A 97 0.81 6.59 5.69
N LEU A 98 1.30 5.38 5.47
CA LEU A 98 0.61 4.15 5.82
C LEU A 98 1.11 3.69 7.18
N LEU A 99 0.23 3.68 8.15
CA LEU A 99 0.55 3.35 9.53
C LEU A 99 -0.02 1.98 9.90
N ASP A 100 0.67 1.31 10.83
CA ASP A 100 0.10 0.16 11.53
C ASP A 100 -0.81 0.63 12.69
N LYS A 101 -1.40 -0.34 13.40
CA LYS A 101 -2.31 -0.06 14.53
C LYS A 101 -1.63 0.62 15.72
N ASP A 102 -0.31 0.61 15.78
CA ASP A 102 0.49 1.16 16.86
C ASP A 102 1.12 2.51 16.47
N GLY A 103 0.89 2.96 15.24
CA GLY A 103 1.35 4.23 14.70
C GLY A 103 2.74 4.16 14.06
N ASN A 104 3.28 2.97 13.82
CA ASN A 104 4.54 2.84 13.10
C ASN A 104 4.33 3.05 11.59
N VAL A 105 5.25 3.75 10.96
CA VAL A 105 5.20 4.01 9.52
C VAL A 105 5.64 2.76 8.76
N VAL A 106 4.73 2.19 8.00
CA VAL A 106 4.98 1.01 7.14
C VAL A 106 5.46 1.46 5.76
N ALA A 107 4.88 2.51 5.23
CA ALA A 107 5.26 3.12 3.97
C ALA A 107 4.85 4.59 3.90
N LYS A 108 5.55 5.37 3.08
CA LYS A 108 5.22 6.75 2.72
C LYS A 108 4.66 6.80 1.32
N THR A 109 3.60 7.56 1.15
CA THR A 109 2.93 7.69 -0.14
C THR A 109 2.99 9.13 -0.62
N THR A 110 3.48 9.31 -1.85
CA THR A 110 3.49 10.61 -2.52
C THR A 110 2.59 10.58 -3.76
N ILE A 111 1.95 11.71 -4.04
CA ILE A 111 1.09 11.90 -5.21
C ILE A 111 1.65 13.03 -6.06
N ASP A 112 1.91 12.75 -7.33
CA ASP A 112 2.27 13.76 -8.32
C ASP A 112 1.10 13.96 -9.30
N PRO A 113 0.32 15.03 -9.16
CA PRO A 113 -0.78 15.32 -10.07
C PRO A 113 -0.34 15.60 -11.51
N THR A 114 0.90 16.02 -11.72
CA THR A 114 1.42 16.37 -13.04
C THR A 114 1.76 15.14 -13.86
N THR A 115 2.46 14.20 -13.27
CA THR A 115 2.82 12.93 -13.90
C THR A 115 1.76 11.85 -13.68
N LYS A 116 0.74 12.14 -12.89
CA LYS A 116 -0.37 11.23 -12.52
C LYS A 116 0.12 9.96 -11.85
N LYS A 117 1.07 10.08 -10.93
CA LYS A 117 1.66 8.95 -10.21
C LYS A 117 1.34 8.99 -8.73
N VAL A 118 1.09 7.80 -8.19
CA VAL A 118 1.15 7.53 -6.75
C VAL A 118 2.36 6.63 -6.53
N THR A 119 3.29 7.07 -5.70
CA THR A 119 4.48 6.29 -5.32
C THR A 119 4.39 5.93 -3.85
N VAL A 120 4.36 4.63 -3.58
CA VAL A 120 4.44 4.05 -2.23
C VAL A 120 5.89 3.66 -2.00
N THR A 121 6.56 4.24 -1.02
CA THR A 121 7.93 3.92 -0.62
C THR A 121 7.90 3.20 0.72
N TYR A 122 8.42 1.98 0.76
CA TYR A 122 8.40 1.14 1.96
C TYR A 122 9.48 1.57 2.95
N GLU A 123 9.11 1.56 4.25
CA GLU A 123 9.98 1.94 5.35
C GLU A 123 10.64 0.70 6.02
N PRO A 124 11.61 0.84 6.91
CA PRO A 124 12.30 -0.28 7.56
C PRO A 124 11.38 -1.27 8.29
N TYR A 125 10.13 -0.92 8.51
CA TYR A 125 9.11 -1.80 9.07
C TYR A 125 9.00 -3.14 8.30
N VAL A 126 9.09 -3.10 6.97
CA VAL A 126 8.93 -4.29 6.13
C VAL A 126 10.09 -5.29 6.24
N GLU A 127 11.22 -4.87 6.81
CA GLU A 127 12.37 -5.75 7.04
C GLU A 127 12.33 -6.41 8.42
N THR A 128 11.46 -5.93 9.32
CA THR A 128 11.33 -6.42 10.69
C THR A 128 9.99 -7.11 10.96
N HIS A 129 9.07 -7.10 9.99
CA HIS A 129 7.76 -7.73 10.08
C HIS A 129 7.50 -8.63 8.87
N SER A 130 6.72 -9.67 9.07
CA SER A 130 6.25 -10.58 8.02
C SER A 130 4.73 -10.47 7.84
N ASP A 131 4.22 -11.05 6.75
CA ASP A 131 2.81 -11.01 6.37
C ASP A 131 2.29 -9.56 6.34
N VAL A 132 3.14 -8.65 5.83
CA VAL A 132 2.82 -7.22 5.73
C VAL A 132 1.82 -7.01 4.61
N LYS A 133 0.66 -6.47 4.96
CA LYS A 133 -0.43 -6.20 4.03
C LYS A 133 -1.24 -4.98 4.48
N GLY A 134 -2.02 -4.44 3.58
CA GLY A 134 -2.83 -3.27 3.90
C GLY A 134 -3.72 -2.82 2.77
N THR A 135 -4.33 -1.67 3.01
CA THR A 135 -5.16 -0.95 2.06
C THR A 135 -4.74 0.51 2.08
N LEU A 136 -4.59 1.10 0.91
CA LEU A 136 -4.47 2.54 0.76
C LEU A 136 -5.58 3.06 -0.15
N TYR A 137 -5.90 4.34 -0.02
CA TYR A 137 -6.81 5.03 -0.92
C TYR A 137 -6.32 6.43 -1.25
N PHE A 138 -6.74 6.91 -2.40
CA PHE A 138 -6.51 8.29 -2.82
C PHE A 138 -7.71 8.80 -3.62
N TYR A 139 -7.87 10.14 -3.62
CA TYR A 139 -8.98 10.78 -4.31
C TYR A 139 -8.63 11.09 -5.76
N VAL A 140 -9.61 10.87 -6.61
CA VAL A 140 -9.58 11.23 -8.03
C VAL A 140 -10.90 11.86 -8.45
N ARG A 141 -10.91 12.49 -9.61
CA ARG A 141 -12.10 12.93 -10.34
C ARG A 141 -11.94 12.58 -11.81
N MET A 142 -13.03 12.60 -12.54
CA MET A 142 -12.94 12.48 -13.99
C MET A 142 -12.22 13.69 -14.60
N ASN A 143 -11.37 13.43 -15.56
CA ASN A 143 -10.64 14.47 -16.29
C ASN A 143 -11.52 15.00 -17.44
N HIS A 144 -12.29 16.02 -17.16
CA HIS A 144 -13.21 16.63 -18.13
C HIS A 144 -12.50 17.43 -19.23
N ASP A 145 -11.19 17.64 -19.16
CA ASP A 145 -10.40 18.13 -20.30
C ASP A 145 -10.21 17.04 -21.37
N VAL A 146 -10.36 15.77 -20.99
CA VAL A 146 -10.20 14.61 -21.87
C VAL A 146 -11.56 14.01 -22.27
N ILE A 147 -12.49 13.93 -21.30
CA ILE A 147 -13.82 13.36 -21.53
C ILE A 147 -14.88 14.40 -21.18
N THR A 148 -15.64 14.82 -22.19
CA THR A 148 -16.64 15.88 -22.06
C THR A 148 -18.08 15.39 -22.16
N THR A 149 -18.30 14.24 -22.79
CA THR A 149 -19.64 13.69 -23.05
C THR A 149 -20.02 12.59 -22.06
N PRO A 150 -21.32 12.41 -21.78
CA PRO A 150 -21.79 11.29 -20.99
C PRO A 150 -21.38 9.96 -21.63
N GLN A 151 -20.69 9.10 -20.89
CA GLN A 151 -20.28 7.78 -21.34
C GLN A 151 -19.78 6.90 -20.20
N GLU A 152 -19.77 5.59 -20.41
CA GLU A 152 -19.08 4.65 -19.56
C GLU A 152 -17.57 4.67 -19.87
N VAL A 153 -16.75 4.76 -18.83
CA VAL A 153 -15.31 4.91 -18.92
C VAL A 153 -14.63 3.80 -18.12
N PRO A 154 -13.95 2.86 -18.76
CA PRO A 154 -13.11 1.91 -18.06
C PRO A 154 -11.89 2.62 -17.47
N VAL A 155 -11.58 2.30 -16.23
CA VAL A 155 -10.40 2.82 -15.53
C VAL A 155 -9.48 1.65 -15.20
N GLU A 156 -8.27 1.73 -15.74
CA GLU A 156 -7.19 0.78 -15.49
C GLU A 156 -5.95 1.55 -15.03
N ILE A 157 -5.27 1.04 -14.03
CA ILE A 157 -4.04 1.64 -13.50
C ILE A 157 -2.85 0.78 -13.90
N ALA A 158 -1.81 1.41 -14.41
CA ALA A 158 -0.57 0.70 -14.70
C ALA A 158 0.31 0.63 -13.46
N VAL A 159 0.72 -0.59 -13.11
CA VAL A 159 1.70 -0.87 -12.04
C VAL A 159 2.87 -1.58 -12.70
N ASN A 160 4.02 -0.93 -12.75
CA ASN A 160 5.21 -1.39 -13.49
C ASN A 160 4.86 -1.81 -14.94
N GLY A 161 4.05 -1.01 -15.62
CA GLY A 161 3.64 -1.24 -17.00
C GLY A 161 2.54 -2.31 -17.20
N LYS A 162 2.10 -3.00 -16.16
CA LYS A 162 0.99 -3.94 -16.21
C LYS A 162 -0.31 -3.22 -15.85
N LEU A 163 -1.29 -3.24 -16.73
CA LEU A 163 -2.61 -2.67 -16.48
C LEU A 163 -3.41 -3.56 -15.52
N ILE A 164 -3.93 -2.95 -14.47
CA ILE A 164 -4.83 -3.58 -13.49
C ILE A 164 -6.16 -2.85 -13.55
N PRO A 165 -7.26 -3.55 -13.85
CA PRO A 165 -8.58 -2.92 -13.90
C PRO A 165 -9.06 -2.53 -12.50
N VAL A 166 -9.60 -1.31 -12.39
CA VAL A 166 -10.27 -0.82 -11.19
C VAL A 166 -11.78 -1.01 -11.33
N GLY A 167 -12.31 -0.75 -12.52
CA GLY A 167 -13.74 -0.86 -12.86
C GLY A 167 -14.18 0.21 -13.86
N ASN A 168 -15.47 0.30 -14.08
CA ASN A 168 -16.08 1.27 -14.98
C ASN A 168 -16.73 2.41 -14.21
N ILE A 169 -16.64 3.61 -14.75
CA ILE A 169 -17.31 4.82 -14.26
C ILE A 169 -18.31 5.30 -15.30
N ASN A 170 -19.55 5.54 -14.91
CA ASN A 170 -20.55 6.16 -15.76
C ASN A 170 -20.45 7.69 -15.64
N PHE A 171 -19.64 8.31 -16.50
CA PHE A 171 -19.46 9.77 -16.46
C PHE A 171 -20.69 10.45 -17.05
N GLN A 172 -21.26 11.39 -16.29
CA GLN A 172 -22.47 12.12 -16.68
C GLN A 172 -22.21 13.33 -17.59
N GLY A 173 -20.97 13.49 -18.06
CA GLY A 173 -20.55 14.58 -18.91
C GLY A 173 -20.31 15.89 -18.16
N ILE A 174 -19.93 16.92 -18.94
CA ILE A 174 -19.71 18.27 -18.41
C ILE A 174 -21.03 18.98 -18.15
N GLY A 175 -21.02 19.86 -17.14
CA GLY A 175 -22.18 20.64 -16.75
C GLY A 175 -22.64 21.64 -17.80
N GLN A 176 -23.85 22.11 -17.62
CA GLN A 176 -24.44 23.18 -18.42
C GLN A 176 -24.18 24.56 -17.78
N PRO A 177 -24.16 25.64 -18.56
CA PRO A 177 -23.91 26.98 -18.03
C PRO A 177 -25.01 27.43 -17.08
N TRP A 178 -24.66 27.63 -15.81
CA TRP A 178 -25.55 28.21 -14.83
C TRP A 178 -25.24 29.71 -14.66
N LYS A 179 -26.17 30.53 -15.11
CA LYS A 179 -26.09 31.97 -14.99
C LYS A 179 -26.49 32.43 -13.60
N SER A 180 -25.60 33.14 -12.91
CA SER A 180 -25.83 33.68 -11.57
C SER A 180 -25.30 35.08 -11.42
N ASP A 181 -25.92 35.86 -10.53
CA ASP A 181 -25.43 37.21 -10.20
C ASP A 181 -24.18 37.11 -9.31
N LEU A 182 -24.12 36.09 -8.46
CA LEU A 182 -23.01 35.78 -7.60
C LEU A 182 -22.79 34.26 -7.55
N SER A 183 -21.57 33.80 -7.66
CA SER A 183 -21.18 32.46 -7.31
C SER A 183 -19.83 32.45 -6.59
N LYS A 184 -19.63 31.43 -5.76
CA LYS A 184 -18.42 31.27 -4.96
C LYS A 184 -18.06 29.80 -4.88
N VAL A 185 -16.77 29.52 -4.98
CA VAL A 185 -16.22 28.17 -4.79
C VAL A 185 -14.98 28.23 -3.93
N GLY A 186 -14.66 27.13 -3.27
CA GLY A 186 -13.41 26.96 -2.52
C GLY A 186 -12.80 25.62 -2.81
N TRP A 187 -11.49 25.51 -2.65
CA TRP A 187 -10.73 24.27 -2.78
C TRP A 187 -9.44 24.31 -1.98
N GLN A 188 -8.90 23.13 -1.66
CA GLN A 188 -7.60 22.97 -1.00
C GLN A 188 -6.44 23.25 -1.96
N ASP A 189 -5.32 23.72 -1.45
CA ASP A 189 -4.09 23.79 -2.23
C ASP A 189 -3.60 22.36 -2.58
N SER A 190 -2.92 22.23 -3.70
CA SER A 190 -2.49 20.93 -4.21
C SER A 190 -1.26 20.36 -3.50
N ALA A 191 -0.53 21.19 -2.75
CA ALA A 191 0.72 20.82 -2.10
C ALA A 191 0.74 21.21 -0.62
N GLU A 192 0.15 22.37 -0.27
CA GLU A 192 0.19 22.94 1.06
C GLU A 192 -1.15 22.74 1.77
N PRO A 193 -1.30 21.71 2.62
CA PRO A 193 -2.58 21.35 3.22
C PRO A 193 -3.17 22.43 4.13
N THR A 194 -2.36 23.38 4.60
CA THR A 194 -2.82 24.49 5.43
C THR A 194 -3.28 25.71 4.63
N ILE A 195 -3.29 25.62 3.30
CA ILE A 195 -3.74 26.69 2.41
C ILE A 195 -5.07 26.31 1.76
N GLY A 196 -6.05 27.21 1.89
CA GLY A 196 -7.31 27.13 1.15
C GLY A 196 -7.39 28.22 0.08
N HIS A 197 -8.05 27.92 -1.01
CA HIS A 197 -8.32 28.86 -2.11
C HIS A 197 -9.81 29.13 -2.17
N TYR A 198 -10.14 30.36 -2.53
CA TYR A 198 -11.50 30.77 -2.85
C TYR A 198 -11.55 31.60 -4.12
N TYR A 199 -12.65 31.46 -4.84
CA TYR A 199 -12.95 32.24 -6.02
C TYR A 199 -14.40 32.73 -5.99
N ILE A 200 -14.60 34.02 -6.18
CA ILE A 200 -15.91 34.65 -6.30
C ILE A 200 -16.07 35.11 -7.74
N ALA A 201 -17.16 34.73 -8.38
CA ALA A 201 -17.54 35.22 -9.69
C ALA A 201 -18.82 36.06 -9.58
N VAL A 202 -18.72 37.27 -10.05
CA VAL A 202 -19.80 38.25 -10.06
C VAL A 202 -20.29 38.43 -11.49
N ASN A 203 -21.61 38.44 -11.66
CA ASN A 203 -22.31 38.75 -12.89
C ASN A 203 -22.13 37.75 -14.05
N ARG A 204 -22.20 36.45 -13.79
CA ARG A 204 -22.37 35.45 -14.86
C ARG A 204 -23.77 35.57 -15.55
N SER A 205 -24.70 36.34 -14.96
CA SER A 205 -26.03 36.58 -15.52
C SER A 205 -26.03 37.65 -16.63
N GLY A 206 -24.99 38.49 -16.69
CA GLY A 206 -24.85 39.53 -17.71
C GLY A 206 -25.79 40.72 -17.57
N LYS A 207 -26.06 41.20 -16.35
CA LYS A 207 -26.90 42.34 -16.04
C LYS A 207 -26.04 43.55 -15.67
N ALA A 208 -26.56 44.78 -15.87
CA ALA A 208 -25.91 45.96 -15.31
C ALA A 208 -25.94 45.93 -13.77
N MET A 209 -24.78 46.15 -13.14
CA MET A 209 -24.63 46.13 -11.68
C MET A 209 -23.91 47.38 -11.19
N PRO A 210 -24.65 48.47 -10.98
CA PRO A 210 -24.07 49.71 -10.48
C PRO A 210 -23.81 49.63 -8.98
N GLN A 211 -22.70 50.21 -8.53
CA GLN A 211 -22.28 50.33 -7.15
C GLN A 211 -22.25 48.97 -6.41
N GLY A 212 -21.79 47.92 -7.11
CA GLY A 212 -21.70 46.60 -6.53
C GLY A 212 -20.75 46.55 -5.33
N LYS A 213 -21.20 45.92 -4.23
CA LYS A 213 -20.38 45.68 -3.06
C LYS A 213 -20.39 44.19 -2.70
N ILE A 214 -19.22 43.62 -2.55
CA ILE A 214 -19.04 42.28 -2.02
C ILE A 214 -18.67 42.35 -0.53
N VAL A 215 -19.30 41.52 0.29
CA VAL A 215 -18.87 41.23 1.65
C VAL A 215 -18.66 39.72 1.74
N ASP A 216 -17.48 39.31 2.17
CA ASP A 216 -17.08 37.94 2.33
C ASP A 216 -16.84 37.62 3.82
N THR A 217 -17.24 36.44 4.28
CA THR A 217 -17.14 36.06 5.69
C THR A 217 -16.71 34.59 5.86
N LEU A 218 -15.56 34.39 6.48
CA LEU A 218 -15.06 33.05 6.85
C LEU A 218 -15.91 32.42 7.95
N GLY A 219 -16.30 31.17 7.76
CA GLY A 219 -17.16 30.45 8.67
C GLY A 219 -16.42 29.64 9.75
N ASN A 220 -15.13 29.41 9.60
CA ASN A 220 -14.36 28.59 10.53
C ASN A 220 -13.47 29.45 11.45
N PRO A 221 -13.46 29.22 12.76
CA PRO A 221 -12.58 29.92 13.69
C PRO A 221 -11.10 29.68 13.39
N GLY A 222 -10.31 30.74 13.50
CA GLY A 222 -8.86 30.67 13.32
C GLY A 222 -8.37 30.67 11.87
N VAL A 223 -9.25 30.53 10.90
CA VAL A 223 -8.90 30.72 9.48
C VAL A 223 -8.75 32.21 9.22
N VAL A 224 -7.69 32.58 8.50
CA VAL A 224 -7.38 33.98 8.19
C VAL A 224 -7.10 34.22 6.71
N TYR A 225 -7.44 35.40 6.21
CA TYR A 225 -7.12 35.78 4.83
C TYR A 225 -5.61 36.04 4.65
N ILE A 226 -5.04 35.52 3.56
CA ILE A 226 -3.71 35.89 3.09
C ILE A 226 -3.86 37.14 2.22
N LYS A 227 -3.60 38.29 2.81
CA LYS A 227 -3.98 39.59 2.21
C LYS A 227 -3.29 39.86 0.88
N ASP A 228 -2.07 39.46 0.71
CA ASP A 228 -1.28 39.65 -0.49
C ASP A 228 -1.61 38.67 -1.62
N SER A 229 -2.56 37.77 -1.40
CA SER A 229 -2.98 36.75 -2.37
C SER A 229 -4.17 37.18 -3.25
N PHE A 230 -4.75 38.35 -2.98
CA PHE A 230 -5.92 38.81 -3.70
C PHE A 230 -5.58 39.17 -5.15
N GLN A 231 -6.41 38.69 -6.07
CA GLN A 231 -6.38 39.03 -7.48
C GLN A 231 -7.81 39.31 -7.92
N ILE A 232 -8.04 40.51 -8.44
CA ILE A 232 -9.36 40.99 -8.87
C ILE A 232 -9.27 41.35 -10.35
N HIS A 233 -10.10 40.70 -11.15
CA HIS A 233 -10.11 40.89 -12.59
C HIS A 233 -11.51 41.25 -13.07
N LYS A 234 -11.62 42.24 -13.96
CA LYS A 234 -12.85 42.61 -14.67
C LYS A 234 -12.77 42.14 -16.11
N GLY A 235 -13.83 41.54 -16.64
CA GLY A 235 -13.86 41.01 -18.01
C GLY A 235 -15.27 40.60 -18.43
N ILE A 236 -15.37 39.64 -19.33
CA ILE A 236 -16.64 39.12 -19.86
C ILE A 236 -16.70 37.62 -19.61
N TRP A 237 -17.76 37.15 -18.94
CA TRP A 237 -17.95 35.71 -18.68
C TRP A 237 -18.37 34.97 -19.93
N VAL A 238 -17.62 33.93 -20.28
CA VAL A 238 -17.90 33.03 -21.41
C VAL A 238 -17.83 31.60 -20.92
N PHE A 239 -18.88 30.82 -21.17
CA PHE A 239 -18.89 29.39 -20.81
C PHE A 239 -18.30 28.55 -21.96
N ARG A 240 -17.25 27.77 -21.65
CA ARG A 240 -16.57 26.89 -22.59
C ARG A 240 -16.09 25.61 -21.89
N ASN A 241 -16.24 24.48 -22.54
CA ASN A 241 -15.76 23.17 -22.07
C ASN A 241 -16.22 22.83 -20.65
N GLY A 242 -17.45 23.20 -20.28
CA GLY A 242 -17.99 22.93 -18.95
C GLY A 242 -17.62 23.95 -17.88
N ASP A 243 -16.83 24.98 -18.21
CA ASP A 243 -16.36 26.00 -17.27
C ASP A 243 -16.65 27.43 -17.73
N TRP A 244 -16.80 28.30 -16.74
CA TRP A 244 -16.86 29.73 -16.95
C TRP A 244 -15.45 30.35 -17.01
N ASN A 245 -15.16 31.06 -18.08
CA ASN A 245 -13.91 31.79 -18.30
C ASN A 245 -14.18 33.30 -18.34
N LEU A 246 -13.29 34.08 -17.76
CA LEU A 246 -13.35 35.53 -17.80
C LEU A 246 -12.47 36.04 -18.96
N ASP A 247 -13.10 36.30 -20.12
CA ASP A 247 -12.40 36.78 -21.30
C ASP A 247 -12.14 38.28 -21.22
N ASN A 248 -11.13 38.75 -21.95
CA ASN A 248 -10.66 40.12 -21.95
C ASN A 248 -10.40 40.68 -20.56
N ALA A 249 -9.93 39.84 -19.67
CA ALA A 249 -9.77 40.14 -18.26
C ALA A 249 -8.66 41.16 -18.03
N VAL A 250 -9.00 42.22 -17.34
CA VAL A 250 -8.09 43.30 -16.91
C VAL A 250 -7.93 43.20 -15.40
N ASN A 251 -6.70 43.18 -14.95
CA ASN A 251 -6.40 43.19 -13.51
C ASN A 251 -6.73 44.58 -12.94
N ILE A 252 -7.61 44.63 -11.95
CA ILE A 252 -8.05 45.82 -11.24
C ILE A 252 -7.73 45.75 -9.74
N THR A 253 -6.86 44.83 -9.31
CA THR A 253 -6.54 44.60 -7.91
C THR A 253 -6.09 45.88 -7.19
N ASP A 254 -5.19 46.63 -7.80
CA ASP A 254 -4.67 47.87 -7.24
C ASP A 254 -5.72 49.01 -7.19
N GLN A 255 -6.81 48.89 -7.95
CA GLN A 255 -7.92 49.86 -8.00
C GLN A 255 -9.02 49.49 -7.00
N ALA A 256 -9.08 48.23 -6.60
CA ALA A 256 -10.10 47.71 -5.70
C ALA A 256 -9.64 47.86 -4.24
N LYS A 257 -10.38 48.63 -3.47
CA LYS A 257 -10.10 48.80 -2.05
C LYS A 257 -10.68 47.63 -1.26
N VAL A 258 -9.82 46.66 -0.89
CA VAL A 258 -10.19 45.58 0.02
C VAL A 258 -10.08 46.08 1.44
N ILE A 259 -11.17 46.00 2.21
CA ILE A 259 -11.24 46.39 3.62
C ILE A 259 -11.45 45.11 4.46
N PHE A 260 -10.51 44.80 5.35
CA PHE A 260 -10.57 43.64 6.23
C PHE A 260 -11.11 44.02 7.60
N GLU A 261 -12.04 43.22 8.11
CA GLU A 261 -12.66 43.37 9.43
C GLU A 261 -12.83 41.98 10.10
N ASN A 262 -12.04 41.68 11.12
CA ASN A 262 -12.05 40.39 11.81
C ASN A 262 -11.94 39.19 10.84
N ASN A 263 -13.02 38.41 10.70
CA ASN A 263 -13.15 37.25 9.83
C ASN A 263 -13.84 37.59 8.48
N SER A 264 -13.89 38.82 8.09
CA SER A 264 -14.54 39.28 6.85
C SER A 264 -13.68 40.27 6.06
N PHE A 265 -13.99 40.42 4.79
CA PHE A 265 -13.57 41.55 4.00
C PHE A 265 -14.73 42.16 3.20
N SER A 266 -14.57 43.39 2.80
CA SER A 266 -15.47 44.00 1.84
C SER A 266 -14.72 44.67 0.69
N ILE A 267 -15.33 44.66 -0.49
CA ILE A 267 -14.81 45.26 -1.71
C ILE A 267 -15.92 46.08 -2.37
N GLN A 268 -15.66 47.35 -2.67
CA GLN A 268 -16.49 48.15 -3.57
C GLN A 268 -16.06 47.86 -5.00
N LEU A 269 -16.97 47.30 -5.80
CA LEU A 269 -16.73 47.01 -7.21
C LEU A 269 -16.92 48.29 -8.07
N PRO A 270 -16.29 48.37 -9.24
CA PRO A 270 -16.66 49.34 -10.23
C PRO A 270 -18.07 49.06 -10.76
N ASP A 271 -18.70 50.05 -11.35
CA ASP A 271 -19.95 49.84 -12.08
C ASP A 271 -19.73 48.84 -13.21
N LEU A 272 -20.58 47.83 -13.27
CA LEU A 272 -20.55 46.81 -14.33
C LEU A 272 -21.67 47.08 -15.32
N ALA A 273 -21.31 47.24 -16.58
CA ALA A 273 -22.24 47.27 -17.68
C ALA A 273 -22.82 45.88 -17.96
N ASP A 274 -23.79 45.78 -18.87
CA ASP A 274 -24.31 44.53 -19.36
C ASP A 274 -23.15 43.63 -19.84
N TYR A 275 -23.18 42.36 -19.43
CA TYR A 275 -22.17 41.33 -19.74
C TYR A 275 -20.79 41.53 -19.12
N GLU A 276 -20.47 42.67 -18.50
CA GLU A 276 -19.23 42.79 -17.73
C GLU A 276 -19.33 42.03 -16.42
N GLY A 277 -18.25 41.34 -16.04
CA GLY A 277 -18.19 40.60 -14.80
C GLY A 277 -16.86 40.76 -14.06
N VAL A 278 -16.82 40.30 -12.84
CA VAL A 278 -15.63 40.35 -12.00
C VAL A 278 -15.35 38.96 -11.43
N GLY A 279 -14.08 38.57 -11.49
CA GLY A 279 -13.51 37.41 -10.78
C GLY A 279 -12.61 37.89 -9.65
N ILE A 280 -12.79 37.35 -8.45
CA ILE A 280 -11.99 37.64 -7.27
C ILE A 280 -11.43 36.32 -6.76
N SER A 281 -10.11 36.14 -6.80
CA SER A 281 -9.40 35.01 -6.21
C SER A 281 -8.59 35.45 -5.01
N TYR A 282 -8.50 34.56 -4.01
CA TYR A 282 -7.70 34.80 -2.82
C TYR A 282 -7.43 33.48 -2.09
N LYS A 283 -6.44 33.49 -1.19
CA LYS A 283 -6.07 32.38 -0.34
C LYS A 283 -6.40 32.66 1.13
N VAL A 284 -6.55 31.59 1.87
CA VAL A 284 -6.66 31.61 3.33
C VAL A 284 -5.63 30.69 3.96
N GLN A 285 -5.18 31.06 5.15
CA GLN A 285 -4.34 30.22 6.01
C GLN A 285 -5.22 29.54 7.05
N LEU A 286 -5.11 28.23 7.14
CA LEU A 286 -5.75 27.42 8.20
C LEU A 286 -4.89 27.47 9.47
N PRO A 287 -5.49 27.35 10.67
CA PRO A 287 -4.76 27.40 11.94
C PRO A 287 -3.87 26.18 12.19
N SER A 288 -4.10 25.09 11.52
CA SER A 288 -3.35 23.82 11.59
C SER A 288 -3.60 22.97 10.36
N ALA A 289 -2.80 21.92 10.18
CA ALA A 289 -3.05 20.92 9.15
C ALA A 289 -4.42 20.27 9.39
N PRO A 290 -5.28 20.20 8.37
CA PRO A 290 -6.61 19.60 8.48
C PRO A 290 -6.55 18.08 8.40
N ASN A 291 -7.62 17.42 8.87
CA ASN A 291 -7.83 15.99 8.68
C ASN A 291 -8.69 15.73 7.45
N ASP A 292 -8.58 14.53 6.89
CA ASP A 292 -9.46 14.10 5.79
C ASP A 292 -10.93 14.22 6.21
N GLY A 293 -11.70 14.94 5.40
CA GLY A 293 -13.12 15.23 5.65
C GLY A 293 -13.42 16.56 6.35
N ASP A 294 -12.43 17.30 6.83
CA ASP A 294 -12.65 18.60 7.45
C ASP A 294 -13.26 19.60 6.45
N LYS A 295 -14.18 20.44 6.95
CA LYS A 295 -14.96 21.35 6.12
C LYS A 295 -14.66 22.80 6.45
N PHE A 296 -14.32 23.56 5.43
CA PHE A 296 -14.02 24.98 5.51
C PHE A 296 -15.09 25.79 4.82
N LEU A 297 -15.91 26.48 5.62
CA LEU A 297 -17.07 27.22 5.16
C LEU A 297 -16.71 28.68 4.94
N ASN A 298 -17.37 29.28 3.95
CA ASN A 298 -17.20 30.69 3.61
C ASN A 298 -18.43 31.19 2.86
N SER A 299 -18.85 32.42 3.11
CA SER A 299 -19.99 33.02 2.43
C SER A 299 -19.61 34.36 1.78
N ALA A 300 -20.27 34.69 0.69
CA ALA A 300 -20.15 35.99 0.07
C ALA A 300 -21.55 36.58 -0.20
N THR A 301 -21.70 37.87 0.04
CA THR A 301 -22.92 38.62 -0.27
C THR A 301 -22.59 39.73 -1.25
N LEU A 302 -23.35 39.82 -2.32
CA LEU A 302 -23.34 40.91 -3.29
C LEU A 302 -24.54 41.79 -3.04
N THR A 303 -24.34 43.10 -2.95
CA THR A 303 -25.37 44.12 -2.96
C THR A 303 -25.10 45.16 -4.04
N THR A 304 -26.14 45.75 -4.64
CA THR A 304 -26.03 46.77 -5.69
C THR A 304 -27.07 47.87 -5.45
N SER A 305 -26.85 49.06 -6.05
CA SER A 305 -27.81 50.15 -5.90
C SER A 305 -29.11 49.95 -6.68
N ASN A 306 -29.17 49.02 -7.62
CA ASN A 306 -30.39 48.62 -8.32
C ASN A 306 -31.11 47.42 -7.68
N ASN A 307 -30.93 47.22 -6.37
CA ASN A 307 -31.62 46.25 -5.52
C ASN A 307 -31.32 44.77 -5.83
N ILE A 308 -30.15 44.46 -6.36
CA ILE A 308 -29.65 43.06 -6.34
C ILE A 308 -29.05 42.81 -4.94
N GLU A 309 -29.53 41.79 -4.28
CA GLU A 309 -28.96 41.28 -3.04
C GLU A 309 -28.94 39.76 -3.10
N VAL A 310 -27.74 39.16 -3.11
CA VAL A 310 -27.55 37.72 -3.24
C VAL A 310 -26.45 37.29 -2.31
N THR A 311 -26.73 36.26 -1.51
CA THR A 311 -25.72 35.56 -0.70
C THR A 311 -25.46 34.18 -1.27
N HIS A 312 -24.19 33.86 -1.44
CA HIS A 312 -23.76 32.52 -1.80
C HIS A 312 -22.93 31.91 -0.65
N ASN A 313 -23.51 30.88 0.00
CA ASN A 313 -22.80 30.09 0.97
C ASN A 313 -22.02 29.00 0.26
N SER A 314 -20.73 28.90 0.56
CA SER A 314 -19.81 27.98 -0.08
C SER A 314 -18.84 27.39 0.95
N GLY A 315 -17.96 26.59 0.47
CA GLY A 315 -16.89 25.97 1.26
C GLY A 315 -16.24 24.88 0.46
N TYR A 316 -15.29 24.22 1.07
CA TYR A 316 -14.72 23.01 0.53
C TYR A 316 -14.52 21.98 1.65
N THR A 317 -14.45 20.72 1.27
CA THR A 317 -14.01 19.65 2.14
C THR A 317 -12.56 19.33 1.80
N PHE A 318 -11.72 19.24 2.81
CA PHE A 318 -10.34 18.80 2.64
C PHE A 318 -10.32 17.29 2.41
N TYR A 319 -9.61 16.86 1.39
CA TYR A 319 -9.45 15.46 1.06
C TYR A 319 -7.97 15.10 0.97
N GLN A 320 -7.56 14.12 1.75
CA GLN A 320 -6.23 13.55 1.75
C GLN A 320 -6.33 12.04 1.57
N GLY A 321 -5.44 11.49 0.77
CA GLY A 321 -5.26 10.05 0.70
C GLY A 321 -4.88 9.48 2.05
N GLY A 322 -5.08 8.20 2.24
CA GLY A 322 -4.76 7.54 3.49
C GLY A 322 -4.74 6.04 3.34
N GLY A 323 -4.58 5.36 4.44
CA GLY A 323 -4.59 3.91 4.46
C GLY A 323 -4.07 3.36 5.77
N LYS A 324 -3.99 2.05 5.81
CA LYS A 324 -3.46 1.32 6.97
C LYS A 324 -2.78 0.05 6.52
N ALA A 325 -1.82 -0.39 7.28
CA ALA A 325 -1.14 -1.65 7.07
C ALA A 325 -1.02 -2.41 8.38
N GLU A 326 -0.71 -3.68 8.28
CA GLU A 326 -0.35 -4.52 9.40
C GLU A 326 0.78 -5.45 9.00
N GLY A 327 1.60 -5.82 9.96
CA GLY A 327 2.64 -6.82 9.83
C GLY A 327 2.84 -7.52 11.15
N HIS A 328 3.53 -8.64 11.15
CA HIS A 328 3.65 -9.48 12.33
C HIS A 328 5.08 -9.96 12.55
N VAL A 329 5.43 -10.08 13.82
CA VAL A 329 6.56 -10.88 14.27
C VAL A 329 6.05 -12.21 14.79
N PHE A 330 6.88 -13.23 14.72
CA PHE A 330 6.55 -14.61 15.08
C PHE A 330 7.42 -15.12 16.21
N LYS A 331 6.98 -16.23 16.83
CA LYS A 331 7.73 -16.99 17.83
C LYS A 331 8.06 -18.36 17.27
N LEU A 332 9.16 -18.93 17.76
CA LEU A 332 9.51 -20.33 17.56
C LEU A 332 9.64 -21.00 18.93
N GLN A 333 8.89 -22.07 19.15
CA GLN A 333 8.95 -22.88 20.35
C GLN A 333 9.59 -24.25 20.03
N ILE A 334 10.64 -24.56 20.72
CA ILE A 334 11.28 -25.88 20.71
C ILE A 334 10.73 -26.68 21.88
N LYS A 335 10.22 -27.89 21.61
CA LYS A 335 9.82 -28.87 22.62
C LYS A 335 10.80 -30.02 22.60
N LYS A 336 11.56 -30.21 23.67
CA LYS A 336 12.63 -31.18 23.80
C LYS A 336 12.20 -32.36 24.66
N VAL A 337 12.25 -33.55 24.08
CA VAL A 337 11.89 -34.80 24.78
C VAL A 337 12.88 -35.91 24.47
N SER A 338 12.84 -36.96 25.27
CA SER A 338 13.47 -38.26 25.01
C SER A 338 12.56 -39.20 24.19
N GLU A 339 13.07 -40.34 23.77
CA GLU A 339 12.30 -41.34 22.99
C GLU A 339 11.08 -41.88 23.75
N ASP A 340 11.10 -41.86 25.08
CA ASP A 340 9.98 -42.25 25.93
C ASP A 340 8.98 -41.13 26.21
N GLY A 341 9.20 -39.96 25.66
CA GLY A 341 8.35 -38.78 25.81
C GLY A 341 8.64 -37.92 27.04
N SER A 342 9.64 -38.29 27.87
CA SER A 342 10.02 -37.47 29.02
C SER A 342 10.65 -36.15 28.57
N VAL A 343 10.26 -35.05 29.21
CA VAL A 343 10.78 -33.70 28.88
C VAL A 343 12.27 -33.59 29.28
N LEU A 344 13.03 -32.86 28.46
CA LEU A 344 14.48 -32.73 28.64
C LEU A 344 14.89 -31.28 28.81
N LYS A 345 15.34 -30.94 30.01
CA LYS A 345 15.96 -29.68 30.38
C LYS A 345 17.42 -29.61 29.96
N GLY A 346 17.91 -28.43 29.68
CA GLY A 346 19.34 -28.11 29.52
C GLY A 346 19.91 -28.45 28.14
N ALA A 347 19.07 -28.76 27.17
CA ALA A 347 19.49 -28.84 25.78
C ALA A 347 19.75 -27.45 25.23
N LYS A 348 20.89 -27.23 24.56
CA LYS A 348 21.23 -25.91 23.97
C LYS A 348 21.17 -25.96 22.46
N PHE A 349 20.63 -24.91 21.91
CA PHE A 349 20.41 -24.76 20.47
C PHE A 349 20.91 -23.43 19.94
N ASP A 350 21.54 -23.49 18.75
CA ASP A 350 21.67 -22.33 17.87
C ASP A 350 20.49 -22.35 16.88
N VAL A 351 19.81 -21.22 16.76
CA VAL A 351 18.81 -20.99 15.71
C VAL A 351 19.43 -20.11 14.63
N ILE A 352 19.59 -20.67 13.47
CA ILE A 352 20.29 -20.06 12.34
C ILE A 352 19.25 -19.65 11.29
N ARG A 353 19.28 -18.42 10.83
CA ARG A 353 18.44 -17.99 9.71
C ARG A 353 19.11 -18.38 8.41
N ASP A 354 18.49 -19.28 7.63
CA ASP A 354 19.12 -19.90 6.47
C ASP A 354 19.55 -18.90 5.39
N ARG A 355 18.73 -17.85 5.14
CA ARG A 355 19.02 -16.82 4.16
C ARG A 355 20.33 -16.04 4.44
N SER A 356 20.64 -15.81 5.69
CA SER A 356 21.84 -15.07 6.10
C SER A 356 22.98 -15.94 6.58
N GLY A 357 22.69 -17.19 6.93
CA GLY A 357 23.63 -18.10 7.61
C GLY A 357 23.97 -17.67 9.03
N GLY A 358 23.32 -16.62 9.54
CA GLY A 358 23.61 -16.06 10.87
C GLY A 358 22.80 -16.69 11.98
N VAL A 359 23.42 -16.89 13.15
CA VAL A 359 22.74 -17.29 14.38
C VAL A 359 21.88 -16.11 14.86
N VAL A 360 20.58 -16.30 14.89
CA VAL A 360 19.62 -15.28 15.33
C VAL A 360 19.22 -15.43 16.79
N ALA A 361 19.41 -16.62 17.36
CA ALA A 361 19.20 -16.87 18.78
C ALA A 361 20.02 -18.07 19.26
N GLN A 362 20.40 -18.03 20.54
CA GLN A 362 20.95 -19.16 21.29
C GLN A 362 20.05 -19.39 22.50
N VAL A 363 19.53 -20.57 22.64
CA VAL A 363 18.53 -20.90 23.67
C VAL A 363 18.83 -22.22 24.37
N GLU A 364 18.30 -22.35 25.60
CA GLU A 364 18.41 -23.53 26.43
C GLU A 364 17.02 -23.97 26.89
N THR A 365 16.72 -25.24 26.89
CA THR A 365 15.42 -25.77 27.34
C THR A 365 15.26 -25.70 28.85
N ASP A 366 14.09 -25.26 29.29
CA ASP A 366 13.68 -25.11 30.70
C ASP A 366 13.29 -26.46 31.36
N GLU A 367 12.71 -26.38 32.56
CA GLU A 367 12.22 -27.49 33.34
C GLU A 367 11.12 -28.31 32.62
N ASN A 368 10.42 -27.70 31.68
CA ASN A 368 9.35 -28.29 30.89
C ASN A 368 9.87 -28.79 29.54
N GLY A 369 11.18 -28.73 29.31
CA GLY A 369 11.79 -29.07 28.02
C GLY A 369 11.48 -28.06 26.93
N ILE A 370 11.19 -26.79 27.27
CA ILE A 370 10.78 -25.78 26.34
C ILE A 370 11.86 -24.69 26.20
N ALA A 371 12.11 -24.28 24.97
CA ALA A 371 12.83 -23.04 24.67
C ALA A 371 12.03 -22.21 23.66
N GLU A 372 11.92 -20.91 23.91
CA GLU A 372 11.19 -19.99 23.05
C GLU A 372 12.10 -18.89 22.49
N ILE A 373 11.85 -18.54 21.24
CA ILE A 373 12.50 -17.46 20.53
C ILE A 373 11.42 -16.51 20.04
N GLU A 374 11.54 -15.25 20.37
CA GLU A 374 10.60 -14.20 19.99
C GLU A 374 11.15 -13.33 18.86
N ASN A 375 10.29 -12.50 18.28
CA ASN A 375 10.61 -11.49 17.28
C ASN A 375 11.28 -12.07 16.02
N LEU A 376 10.87 -13.25 15.61
CA LEU A 376 11.33 -13.84 14.36
C LEU A 376 10.47 -13.40 13.18
N LEU A 377 11.09 -13.35 12.03
CA LEU A 377 10.39 -13.25 10.75
C LEU A 377 9.88 -14.63 10.32
N LYS A 378 8.86 -14.67 9.51
CA LYS A 378 8.35 -15.89 8.86
C LYS A 378 9.30 -16.25 7.72
N ASP A 379 10.33 -17.02 8.03
CA ASP A 379 11.43 -17.38 7.12
C ASP A 379 11.88 -18.83 7.37
N ASN A 380 12.92 -19.26 6.66
CA ASN A 380 13.55 -20.55 6.85
C ASN A 380 14.62 -20.46 7.95
N TYR A 381 14.58 -21.42 8.88
CA TYR A 381 15.57 -21.52 9.96
C TYR A 381 16.05 -22.96 10.11
N THR A 382 17.28 -23.09 10.54
CA THR A 382 17.89 -24.34 10.99
C THR A 382 18.11 -24.30 12.49
N ILE A 383 17.46 -25.21 13.22
CA ILE A 383 17.66 -25.42 14.65
C ILE A 383 18.77 -26.47 14.80
N LYS A 384 19.91 -26.09 15.35
CA LYS A 384 21.05 -26.95 15.56
C LYS A 384 21.30 -27.15 17.03
N GLU A 385 21.18 -28.39 17.51
CA GLU A 385 21.56 -28.72 18.89
C GLU A 385 23.08 -28.61 19.05
N THR A 386 23.54 -27.77 19.98
CA THR A 386 24.96 -27.54 20.26
C THR A 386 25.40 -28.28 21.51
N GLN A 387 24.47 -28.60 22.40
CA GLN A 387 24.70 -29.40 23.59
C GLN A 387 23.45 -30.23 23.93
N ALA A 388 23.58 -31.53 23.94
CA ALA A 388 22.53 -32.44 24.44
C ALA A 388 22.47 -32.45 25.97
N PRO A 389 21.32 -32.75 26.56
CA PRO A 389 21.22 -33.02 28.01
C PRO A 389 22.11 -34.21 28.44
N ASN A 390 22.52 -34.21 29.70
CA ASN A 390 23.39 -35.25 30.24
C ASN A 390 22.78 -36.64 30.07
N GLY A 391 23.52 -37.55 29.43
CA GLY A 391 23.10 -38.93 29.17
C GLY A 391 22.33 -39.13 27.86
N TYR A 392 22.30 -38.11 27.00
CA TYR A 392 21.67 -38.18 25.69
C TYR A 392 22.66 -37.85 24.56
N GLU A 393 22.39 -38.40 23.37
CA GLU A 393 23.13 -38.11 22.15
C GLU A 393 22.67 -36.80 21.55
N LEU A 394 23.54 -36.10 20.82
CA LEU A 394 23.14 -34.94 19.99
C LEU A 394 22.20 -35.41 18.89
N THR A 395 21.19 -34.58 18.59
CA THR A 395 20.29 -34.81 17.46
C THR A 395 20.78 -34.09 16.20
N GLU A 396 20.27 -34.54 15.07
CA GLU A 396 20.47 -33.85 13.80
C GLU A 396 19.75 -32.49 13.80
N SER A 397 20.18 -31.59 12.91
CA SER A 397 19.55 -30.30 12.75
C SER A 397 18.11 -30.43 12.26
N VAL A 398 17.24 -29.59 12.78
CA VAL A 398 15.81 -29.55 12.42
C VAL A 398 15.52 -28.26 11.65
N HIS A 399 14.85 -28.40 10.52
CA HIS A 399 14.48 -27.25 9.71
C HIS A 399 13.09 -26.71 10.06
N VAL A 400 12.97 -25.39 10.02
CA VAL A 400 11.73 -24.63 10.16
C VAL A 400 11.52 -23.89 8.85
N THR A 401 10.33 -23.99 8.29
CA THR A 401 9.94 -23.31 7.05
C THR A 401 8.84 -22.28 7.32
N PRO A 402 8.57 -21.34 6.41
CA PRO A 402 7.45 -20.41 6.54
C PRO A 402 6.10 -21.09 6.77
N ALA A 403 5.92 -22.35 6.31
CA ALA A 403 4.69 -23.10 6.47
C ALA A 403 4.48 -23.63 7.91
N ASP A 404 5.54 -23.71 8.70
CA ASP A 404 5.46 -24.15 10.10
C ASP A 404 4.90 -23.06 11.03
N PHE A 405 4.92 -21.79 10.59
CA PHE A 405 4.41 -20.68 11.37
C PHE A 405 2.91 -20.51 11.20
N ASP A 406 2.16 -20.81 12.26
CA ASP A 406 0.74 -20.53 12.31
C ASP A 406 0.49 -19.01 12.29
N SER A 407 -0.21 -18.55 11.26
CA SER A 407 -0.47 -17.12 11.07
C SER A 407 -1.51 -16.56 12.06
N THR A 408 -2.25 -17.39 12.78
CA THR A 408 -3.20 -16.97 13.82
C THR A 408 -2.50 -16.85 15.16
N LEU A 409 -1.77 -17.90 15.54
CA LEU A 409 -1.05 -17.96 16.82
C LEU A 409 0.27 -17.19 16.78
N LYS A 410 0.77 -16.86 15.60
CA LYS A 410 2.09 -16.26 15.36
C LYS A 410 3.22 -17.09 15.94
N LEU A 411 3.11 -18.43 15.82
CA LEU A 411 3.95 -19.40 16.48
C LEU A 411 4.28 -20.57 15.55
N ALA A 412 5.55 -20.98 15.52
CA ALA A 412 5.99 -22.28 15.03
C ALA A 412 6.40 -23.16 16.22
N THR A 413 6.07 -24.44 16.19
CA THR A 413 6.48 -25.38 17.23
C THR A 413 7.22 -26.57 16.59
N LYS A 414 8.41 -26.89 17.10
CA LYS A 414 9.19 -28.07 16.69
C LYS A 414 9.43 -29.00 17.87
N LEU A 415 9.04 -30.25 17.70
CA LEU A 415 9.36 -31.32 18.64
C LEU A 415 10.72 -31.93 18.25
N ILE A 416 11.66 -31.96 19.20
CA ILE A 416 13.00 -32.48 19.00
C ILE A 416 13.25 -33.59 20.01
N VAL A 417 13.61 -34.76 19.51
CA VAL A 417 13.77 -35.97 20.32
C VAL A 417 15.25 -36.33 20.41
N ASN A 418 15.78 -36.58 21.62
CA ASN A 418 17.12 -37.15 21.81
C ASN A 418 17.06 -38.60 22.24
N LYS A 419 18.00 -39.34 21.73
CA LYS A 419 18.25 -40.74 22.13
C LYS A 419 19.09 -40.78 23.38
N LYS A 420 18.74 -41.73 24.26
CA LYS A 420 19.50 -41.97 25.48
C LYS A 420 20.77 -42.76 25.16
N ILE A 421 21.90 -42.34 25.69
CA ILE A 421 23.16 -43.05 25.55
C ILE A 421 23.04 -44.39 26.28
N THR A 422 23.06 -45.48 25.52
CA THR A 422 23.09 -46.83 26.08
C THR A 422 24.53 -47.28 26.24
N THR A 423 25.03 -47.23 27.46
CA THR A 423 26.32 -47.79 27.79
C THR A 423 26.20 -49.32 27.82
N THR A 424 26.53 -49.98 26.74
CA THR A 424 26.69 -51.42 26.73
C THR A 424 27.97 -51.78 27.48
N THR A 425 27.81 -52.16 28.73
CA THR A 425 28.93 -52.68 29.50
C THR A 425 29.31 -54.06 28.94
N THR A 426 30.26 -54.10 28.05
CA THR A 426 30.84 -55.34 27.59
C THR A 426 31.64 -55.93 28.74
N VAL A 427 31.02 -56.82 29.47
CA VAL A 427 31.74 -57.62 30.44
C VAL A 427 32.73 -58.48 29.66
N ALA A 428 33.99 -58.17 29.79
CA ALA A 428 35.04 -59.01 29.22
C ALA A 428 34.89 -60.42 29.74
N PRO A 429 34.89 -61.44 28.91
CA PRO A 429 34.81 -62.84 29.38
C PRO A 429 36.03 -63.17 30.25
N THR A 430 35.75 -63.55 31.45
CA THR A 430 36.81 -64.03 32.37
C THR A 430 37.39 -65.32 31.80
N THR A 431 38.57 -65.26 31.24
CA THR A 431 39.26 -66.38 30.66
C THR A 431 39.83 -67.22 31.80
N THR A 432 39.15 -68.33 32.13
CA THR A 432 39.67 -69.33 33.02
C THR A 432 40.74 -70.11 32.25
N THR A 433 42.00 -69.87 32.54
CA THR A 433 43.12 -70.59 31.92
C THR A 433 43.20 -72.00 32.46
N THR A 434 42.71 -72.96 31.71
CA THR A 434 43.02 -74.37 31.93
C THR A 434 44.25 -74.71 31.12
N THR A 435 45.37 -74.93 31.79
CA THR A 435 46.61 -75.34 31.16
C THR A 435 46.54 -76.77 30.75
N THR A 436 46.54 -77.07 29.48
CA THR A 436 46.78 -78.35 28.92
C THR A 436 48.02 -78.26 28.00
N PRO A 437 48.93 -79.19 28.07
CA PRO A 437 50.21 -79.07 27.40
C PRO A 437 50.10 -79.13 25.89
N ALA A 438 50.96 -78.36 25.26
CA ALA A 438 51.02 -78.14 23.85
C ALA A 438 51.31 -79.42 23.05
N THR A 439 50.62 -79.54 21.96
CA THR A 439 51.08 -80.29 20.84
C THR A 439 51.31 -79.34 19.69
N THR A 440 52.55 -79.28 19.31
CA THR A 440 52.97 -78.41 18.21
C THR A 440 52.52 -79.01 16.91
N VAL A 441 51.64 -78.35 16.23
CA VAL A 441 51.44 -78.54 14.80
C VAL A 441 51.66 -77.24 14.10
N THR A 442 52.72 -77.24 13.43
CA THR A 442 53.08 -76.20 12.54
C THR A 442 52.25 -76.32 11.28
N THR A 443 51.44 -75.35 11.04
CA THR A 443 50.98 -75.16 9.69
C THR A 443 50.68 -73.75 9.50
N ALA A 444 51.29 -73.56 8.88
CA ALA A 444 51.41 -72.56 7.98
C ALA A 444 50.13 -72.07 7.46
N GLU A 445 50.02 -71.07 7.29
CA GLU A 445 49.44 -70.52 6.48
C GLU A 445 48.43 -69.99 6.28
N ALA A 446 48.33 -69.58 6.18
CA ALA A 446 47.66 -69.09 5.65
C ALA A 446 46.93 -67.98 5.61
N THR A 447 47.08 -67.55 5.39
CA THR A 447 46.74 -66.90 4.73
C THR A 447 45.77 -66.20 4.41
N THR A 448 45.54 -65.79 4.40
CA THR A 448 44.94 -65.33 3.75
C THR A 448 44.00 -64.49 3.84
N THR A 449 43.93 -64.01 3.90
CA THR A 449 43.53 -63.44 3.45
C THR A 449 42.67 -62.67 3.08
N PRO A 450 42.46 -62.89 3.16
CA PRO A 450 41.78 -62.39 2.66
C PRO A 450 40.83 -61.45 2.68
N ALA A 451 41.10 -61.47 3.04
CA ALA A 451 40.53 -60.75 3.14
C ALA A 451 39.75 -59.88 2.61
N THR A 452 39.83 -60.03 2.49
CA THR A 452 39.43 -59.47 2.04
C THR A 452 38.47 -58.80 1.64
N THR A 453 38.48 -58.92 1.65
CA THR A 453 37.92 -58.50 1.18
C THR A 453 36.96 -57.87 0.94
N VAL A 454 36.92 -58.11 1.14
CA VAL A 454 36.12 -57.73 0.99
C VAL A 454 35.34 -56.89 0.69
N THR A 455 35.47 -56.91 0.81
CA THR A 455 34.86 -56.30 0.72
C THR A 455 34.09 -55.57 0.17
N THR A 456 34.16 -55.63 0.08
CA THR A 456 33.68 -55.05 -0.39
C THR A 456 32.72 -54.48 -0.82
N ALA A 457 32.73 -54.72 -0.74
CA ALA A 457 32.00 -54.31 -1.03
C ALA A 457 31.26 -53.47 -1.39
N GLU A 458 31.12 -53.45 -1.36
CA GLU A 458 30.50 -52.95 -1.56
C GLU A 458 29.79 -52.21 -1.92
N ALA A 459 30.00 -52.29 -1.78
CA ALA A 459 29.54 -51.64 -1.85
C ALA A 459 28.73 -51.01 -2.49
N THR A 460 28.75 -51.16 -2.56
CA THR A 460 28.32 -50.66 -2.99
C THR A 460 27.47 -50.07 -3.51
N THR A 461 27.44 -50.22 -3.43
CA THR A 461 26.83 -49.81 -3.75
C THR A 461 26.01 -49.02 -4.16
N THR A 462 26.11 -48.94 -4.08
CA THR A 462 25.63 -48.28 -4.33
C THR A 462 24.84 -47.73 -4.87
N PRO A 463 24.99 -47.87 -4.82
CA PRO A 463 24.45 -47.34 -5.26
C PRO A 463 23.43 -46.80 -5.65
N ALA A 464 23.64 -47.17 -5.46
CA ALA A 464 22.94 -46.83 -5.61
C ALA A 464 22.13 -46.08 -6.08
N THR A 465 22.28 -46.26 -6.00
CA THR A 465 21.83 -45.63 -6.23
C THR A 465 21.04 -44.98 -6.82
N THR A 466 21.19 -45.00 -6.89
CA THR A 466 20.77 -44.44 -7.36
C THR A 466 19.79 -44.09 -7.90
N VAL A 467 19.79 -44.53 -7.90
CA VAL A 467 18.99 -44.28 -8.26
C VAL A 467 18.15 -43.47 -8.53
N THR A 468 18.28 -43.55 -8.22
CA THR A 468 17.65 -42.97 -8.22
C THR A 468 16.91 -42.28 -8.82
N THR A 469 17.10 -42.27 -9.00
CA THR A 469 16.72 -41.68 -9.49
C THR A 469 15.76 -41.25 -10.03
N ALA A 470 15.85 -41.47 -10.13
CA ALA A 470 15.28 -41.12 -10.52
C ALA A 470 14.37 -40.62 -10.86
N GLU A 471 14.17 -40.76 -10.67
CA GLU A 471 13.45 -40.46 -10.82
C GLU A 471 12.81 -39.61 -11.10
N ALA A 472 13.12 -39.65 -10.91
CA ALA A 472 12.72 -38.83 -10.81
C ALA A 472 11.94 -38.24 -11.65
N THR A 473 11.98 -38.43 -11.86
CA THR A 473 11.60 -38.03 -12.41
C THR A 473 10.64 -37.67 -12.96
N THR A 474 10.59 -37.94 -12.84
CA THR A 474 9.94 -37.68 -13.25
C THR A 474 9.02 -36.93 -13.53
N THR A 475 9.11 -36.83 -13.31
CA THR A 475 8.52 -36.17 -13.46
C THR A 475 7.73 -35.61 -14.04
N PRO A 476 8.09 -35.62 -14.07
CA PRO A 476 7.64 -34.97 -14.53
C PRO A 476 6.52 -34.71 -14.99
N ALA A 477 6.63 -35.07 -14.79
CA ALA A 477 5.94 -34.90 -15.00
C ALA A 477 5.06 -34.22 -15.39
N THR A 478 5.11 -34.37 -15.35
CA THR A 478 4.55 -33.84 -15.50
C THR A 478 3.82 -33.13 -16.12
N THR A 479 4.12 -33.14 -16.21
CA THR A 479 3.76 -32.47 -16.63
C THR A 479 2.80 -32.25 -17.25
N VAL A 480 2.77 -32.60 -17.28
CA VAL A 480 2.07 -32.38 -17.69
C VAL A 480 1.14 -31.75 -18.11
N THR A 481 1.31 -31.79 -17.75
CA THR A 481 0.65 -31.29 -17.85
C THR A 481 -0.08 -30.66 -18.52
N THR A 482 0.14 -30.71 -18.64
CA THR A 482 -0.27 -30.12 -19.13
C THR A 482 -1.14 -29.84 -19.80
N ALA A 483 -0.92 -30.00 -19.93
CA ALA A 483 -1.37 -29.74 -20.50
C ALA A 483 -2.38 -29.52 -20.93
N GLU A 484 -2.49 -29.61 -20.67
CA GLU A 484 -3.16 -29.51 -20.97
C GLU A 484 -4.01 -28.93 -21.24
N ALA A 485 -3.85 -29.06 -20.94
CA ALA A 485 -4.44 -28.55 -20.89
C ALA A 485 -5.25 -27.99 -21.66
N THR A 486 -5.06 -27.95 -21.83
CA THR A 486 -5.41 -27.41 -22.48
C THR A 486 -6.47 -27.47 -23.08
N THR A 487 -6.60 -27.89 -23.17
CA THR A 487 -7.28 -28.00 -23.83
C THR A 487 -8.51 -27.78 -23.79
N THR A 488 -8.47 -27.78 -23.54
CA THR A 488 -9.25 -27.75 -23.81
C THR A 488 -10.35 -27.56 -23.67
N PRO A 489 -10.18 -27.67 -23.46
CA PRO A 489 -10.94 -27.65 -23.35
C PRO A 489 -12.09 -27.47 -23.14
N ALA A 490 -11.79 -27.43 -23.19
CA ALA A 490 -12.56 -27.29 -23.09
C ALA A 490 -13.71 -27.31 -23.10
N THR A 491 -13.54 -27.42 -23.32
CA THR A 491 -14.34 -27.49 -23.50
C THR A 491 -15.46 -27.61 -23.17
N THR A 492 -15.20 -27.83 -23.11
CA THR A 492 -16.05 -28.06 -23.01
C THR A 492 -16.99 -28.03 -22.39
N VAL A 493 -16.65 -28.09 -22.11
CA VAL A 493 -17.33 -28.12 -21.54
C VAL A 493 -18.36 -27.87 -21.13
N ALA A 494 -18.07 -27.70 -21.27
CA ALA A 494 -18.83 -27.41 -21.01
C ALA A 494 -19.90 -27.62 -20.71
N ALA A 495 -19.67 -27.77 -20.91
CA ALA A 495 -20.47 -27.97 -20.75
C ALA A 495 -21.35 -28.27 -20.12
N THR A 496 -21.10 -28.39 -20.07
CA THR A 496 -21.73 -28.73 -19.67
C THR A 496 -22.61 -28.68 -18.95
N THR A 497 -22.31 -28.60 -18.77
CA THR A 497 -22.90 -28.65 -18.05
C THR A 497 -23.88 -28.42 -17.59
N THR A 498 -23.80 -28.23 -17.80
CA THR A 498 -24.55 -28.05 -17.41
C THR A 498 -25.52 -28.16 -16.94
N THR A 499 -25.33 -28.32 -17.08
CA THR A 499 -26.02 -28.49 -16.75
C THR A 499 -26.77 -28.48 -15.96
N VAL A 500 -26.47 -28.58 -15.79
CA VAL A 500 -26.94 -28.67 -15.09
C VAL A 500 -27.78 -28.30 -14.42
N GLU A 501 -27.74 -28.13 -14.59
CA GLU A 501 -28.31 -27.93 -14.17
C GLU A 501 -29.10 -27.97 -13.41
N PRO A 502 -29.05 -28.08 -13.32
CA PRO A 502 -29.57 -28.23 -12.56
C PRO A 502 -30.42 -27.70 -11.92
N THR A 503 -30.22 -27.62 -12.16
CA THR A 503 -30.65 -27.08 -11.82
C THR A 503 -31.67 -26.81 -11.30
N THR A 504 -31.74 -26.98 -11.46
CA THR A 504 -32.50 -26.82 -11.17
C THR A 504 -33.30 -26.48 -10.34
N THR A 505 -33.19 -26.77 -10.36
CA THR A 505 -33.78 -26.69 -9.70
C THR A 505 -34.42 -26.10 -8.94
N ALA A 506 -33.90 -26.11 -8.95
CA ALA A 506 -34.14 -25.68 -8.19
C ALA A 506 -35.06 -25.11 -7.65
N ALA A 507 -34.78 -24.94 -7.91
CA ALA A 507 -35.37 -24.30 -7.63
C ALA A 507 -36.37 -24.08 -6.89
N ALA A 508 -36.59 -24.38 -7.18
CA ALA A 508 -37.49 -24.26 -6.83
C ALA A 508 -38.06 -23.83 -5.76
N THR A 509 -37.75 -24.10 -5.51
CA THR A 509 -38.19 -23.95 -4.66
C THR A 509 -38.89 -23.29 -3.91
N THR A 510 -38.68 -23.16 -3.94
CA THR A 510 -38.90 -22.73 -3.19
C THR A 510 -39.71 -21.99 -2.65
N THR A 511 -39.78 -21.68 -2.86
CA THR A 511 -40.54 -21.09 -2.62
C THR A 511 -41.40 -20.71 -1.75
N THR A 512 -41.45 -21.06 -1.42
CA THR A 512 -42.17 -21.10 -0.76
C THR A 512 -42.63 -20.24 0.05
N VAL A 513 -42.80 -19.94 0.36
CA VAL A 513 -43.45 -19.54 1.37
C VAL A 513 -43.03 -18.33 2.03
N ALA A 514 -43.34 -17.41 1.54
CA ALA A 514 -43.24 -16.20 2.22
C ALA A 514 -44.34 -16.07 3.23
N PRO A 515 -44.01 -15.75 4.36
CA PRO A 515 -45.02 -15.37 5.32
C PRO A 515 -45.59 -14.04 4.94
N THR A 516 -46.84 -14.04 4.89
CA THR A 516 -47.63 -12.84 4.72
C THR A 516 -47.68 -12.10 6.03
N THR A 517 -47.03 -11.01 6.07
CA THR A 517 -47.25 -10.08 7.18
C THR A 517 -47.90 -8.84 6.61
N SER A 518 -49.08 -8.63 7.08
CA SER A 518 -49.84 -7.42 6.75
C SER A 518 -49.18 -6.23 7.45
N ALA A 519 -48.64 -5.33 6.67
CA ALA A 519 -48.20 -4.06 7.18
C ALA A 519 -49.28 -3.03 6.94
N THR A 520 -49.69 -2.42 7.99
CA THR A 520 -50.65 -1.33 7.99
C THR A 520 -49.95 -0.07 7.44
N THR A 521 -50.47 0.45 6.39
CA THR A 521 -50.00 1.70 5.80
C THR A 521 -50.50 2.88 6.62
N THR A 522 -49.56 3.63 7.12
CA THR A 522 -49.85 4.97 7.60
C THR A 522 -49.26 5.95 6.60
N ALA A 523 -50.13 6.66 5.94
CA ALA A 523 -49.70 7.65 4.97
C ALA A 523 -49.20 8.89 5.70
N ALA A 524 -47.92 9.19 5.49
CA ALA A 524 -47.37 10.46 5.91
C ALA A 524 -47.17 11.30 4.65
N THR A 525 -47.84 12.43 4.63
CA THR A 525 -47.73 13.41 3.58
C THR A 525 -46.42 14.18 3.78
N THR A 526 -45.47 13.94 2.95
CA THR A 526 -44.22 14.73 2.92
C THR A 526 -44.37 15.87 1.93
N VAL A 527 -44.20 17.06 2.43
CA VAL A 527 -44.06 18.24 1.60
C VAL A 527 -42.68 18.24 0.97
N ASN A 528 -42.64 18.21 -0.31
CA ASN A 528 -41.41 18.21 -1.11
C ASN A 528 -40.82 19.63 -1.12
N VAL A 529 -39.76 19.83 -0.38
CA VAL A 529 -38.95 21.04 -0.49
C VAL A 529 -37.71 20.67 -1.35
N PRO A 530 -37.50 21.29 -2.48
CA PRO A 530 -36.32 21.02 -3.29
C PRO A 530 -35.08 21.59 -2.59
N GLY A 531 -34.37 20.73 -1.93
CA GLY A 531 -33.06 21.04 -1.38
C GLY A 531 -32.03 21.03 -2.51
N THR A 532 -31.63 22.19 -2.96
CA THR A 532 -30.54 22.34 -3.90
C THR A 532 -29.21 22.12 -3.19
N THR A 533 -28.71 20.93 -3.21
CA THR A 533 -27.31 20.69 -2.90
C THR A 533 -26.49 20.86 -4.18
N THR A 534 -26.05 22.04 -4.43
CA THR A 534 -25.06 22.27 -5.46
C THR A 534 -23.67 22.00 -4.87
N GLY A 535 -23.24 20.77 -4.99
CA GLY A 535 -21.83 20.43 -4.77
C GLY A 535 -21.02 20.91 -5.97
N VAL A 536 -20.56 22.13 -5.92
CA VAL A 536 -19.61 22.63 -6.91
C VAL A 536 -18.21 22.31 -6.41
N THR A 537 -17.57 21.39 -7.08
CA THR A 537 -16.17 21.02 -6.82
C THR A 537 -15.26 21.99 -7.56
N PRO A 538 -14.07 22.29 -7.06
CA PRO A 538 -13.19 23.33 -7.61
C PRO A 538 -12.55 22.95 -8.95
N PRO A 539 -12.07 23.92 -9.69
CA PRO A 539 -11.26 23.69 -10.87
C PRO A 539 -9.89 23.12 -10.50
N PRO A 540 -9.22 22.44 -11.41
CA PRO A 540 -7.93 21.82 -11.15
C PRO A 540 -6.84 22.84 -10.84
N ALA A 541 -6.07 22.54 -9.82
CA ALA A 541 -4.81 23.18 -9.60
C ALA A 541 -3.78 22.52 -10.51
N GLY A 542 -3.26 23.22 -11.42
CA GLY A 542 -2.20 22.63 -12.24
C GLY A 542 -2.08 23.32 -13.58
N GLY A 543 -1.06 24.10 -13.63
CA GLY A 543 -0.83 24.96 -14.74
C GLY A 543 -0.55 24.26 -16.03
N LYS A 544 -1.16 24.77 -17.03
CA LYS A 544 -0.52 24.83 -18.34
C LYS A 544 -0.46 26.28 -18.74
N LYS A 545 0.63 26.61 -19.36
CA LYS A 545 0.86 27.90 -19.94
C LYS A 545 -0.15 28.16 -21.05
N GLY A 546 -1.26 28.65 -20.67
CA GLY A 546 -2.26 29.15 -21.56
C GLY A 546 -2.88 30.34 -20.86
N LYS A 547 -2.89 31.43 -21.49
CA LYS A 547 -3.42 32.70 -21.00
C LYS A 547 -4.90 32.53 -20.68
N SER A 548 -5.22 32.11 -19.52
CA SER A 548 -6.53 32.36 -18.95
C SER A 548 -6.30 32.73 -17.50
N LEU A 549 -6.84 33.84 -17.14
CA LEU A 549 -6.80 34.33 -15.80
C LEU A 549 -7.71 33.50 -14.89
N PRO A 550 -7.38 33.39 -13.62
CA PRO A 550 -8.21 32.73 -12.65
C PRO A 550 -9.57 33.36 -12.44
#